data_4c07a5ad3b1b893c13943028c13d09a0
#
_entry.id   4c07a5ad3b1b893c13943028c13d09a0
#
_cell.length_a   1.000
_cell.length_b   1.000
_cell.length_c   1.000
_cell.angle_alpha   90.00
_cell.angle_beta   90.00
_cell.angle_gamma   90.00
#
_symmetry.space_group_name_H-M   'P 1'
#
loop_
_entity.id
_entity.type
_entity.pdbx_description
1 polymer ?
#
loop_
_entity_poly.entity_id
_entity_poly.type
_entity_poly.pdbx_seq_one_letter_code
_entity_poly.pdbx_strand_id
1 'polypeptide(L)'
;MSDNNTYNGWSNYETWNAGLWISDGMMDAETIAHDCLAAAIEDETDIETAIASATDALAEQMENDCNDLCEETCQQSGLFADLLNSALSKINWREIAECYIKEIPIYSTGYNMPGYMPDNEPAIFLDHVDAVSCLAENIKNMFEDTDQAEEAEKLAEQIEREAQPGQPLQANFGGYVFWIEKF
;
A
#
# COMPACT_ATOMS: atom_id res chain seq x y z
N MET A 1 -29.60 -3.34 21.10
CA MET A 1 -28.53 -3.03 22.04
C MET A 1 -27.25 -3.43 21.34
N SER A 2 -26.52 -2.49 20.81
CA SER A 2 -25.20 -2.75 20.19
C SER A 2 -24.21 -2.87 21.36
N ASP A 3 -23.82 -4.10 21.70
CA ASP A 3 -22.67 -4.33 22.54
C ASP A 3 -21.44 -3.83 21.79
N ASN A 4 -21.12 -2.55 21.99
CA ASN A 4 -19.86 -1.97 21.54
C ASN A 4 -18.76 -2.47 22.51
N ASN A 5 -18.39 -3.74 22.36
CA ASN A 5 -17.31 -4.34 23.15
C ASN A 5 -15.93 -4.00 22.54
N THR A 6 -15.75 -2.71 22.18
CA THR A 6 -14.46 -2.21 21.69
C THR A 6 -13.48 -2.04 22.84
N TYR A 7 -12.21 -2.35 22.62
CA TYR A 7 -11.14 -2.22 23.59
C TYR A 7 -10.02 -1.33 23.02
N ASN A 8 -9.78 -0.19 23.64
CA ASN A 8 -8.76 0.78 23.23
C ASN A 8 -8.78 1.14 21.71
N GLY A 9 -9.98 1.22 21.13
CA GLY A 9 -10.15 1.54 19.71
C GLY A 9 -10.23 0.33 18.77
N TRP A 10 -9.94 -0.87 19.28
CA TRP A 10 -10.00 -2.14 18.54
C TRP A 10 -11.33 -2.87 18.78
N SER A 11 -11.68 -3.78 17.89
CA SER A 11 -12.92 -4.56 17.96
C SER A 11 -13.05 -5.37 19.25
N ASN A 12 -11.94 -5.85 19.85
CA ASN A 12 -11.90 -6.58 21.11
C ASN A 12 -10.50 -6.54 21.76
N TYR A 13 -10.38 -7.11 22.96
CA TYR A 13 -9.12 -7.16 23.71
C TYR A 13 -8.06 -8.02 23.02
N GLU A 14 -8.45 -9.17 22.46
CA GLU A 14 -7.55 -10.10 21.79
C GLU A 14 -6.89 -9.45 20.58
N THR A 15 -7.64 -8.70 19.78
CA THR A 15 -7.14 -7.94 18.62
C THR A 15 -6.17 -6.84 19.04
N TRP A 16 -6.54 -6.04 20.07
CA TRP A 16 -5.65 -5.03 20.63
C TRP A 16 -4.33 -5.63 21.12
N ASN A 17 -4.40 -6.74 21.86
CA ASN A 17 -3.23 -7.39 22.41
C ASN A 17 -2.30 -7.95 21.32
N ALA A 18 -2.88 -8.59 20.30
CA ALA A 18 -2.10 -9.06 19.15
C ALA A 18 -1.43 -7.89 18.41
N GLY A 19 -2.17 -6.83 18.10
CA GLY A 19 -1.62 -5.62 17.47
C GLY A 19 -0.49 -4.98 18.27
N LEU A 20 -0.57 -4.99 19.61
CA LEU A 20 0.48 -4.49 20.47
C LEU A 20 1.78 -5.31 20.32
N TRP A 21 1.70 -6.64 20.36
CA TRP A 21 2.87 -7.51 20.23
C TRP A 21 3.47 -7.49 18.83
N ILE A 22 2.65 -7.38 17.80
CA ILE A 22 3.11 -7.22 16.41
C ILE A 22 3.88 -5.90 16.28
N SER A 23 3.35 -4.80 16.80
CA SER A 23 4.03 -3.50 16.78
C SER A 23 5.31 -3.44 17.63
N ASP A 24 5.43 -4.32 18.63
CA ASP A 24 6.64 -4.47 19.46
C ASP A 24 7.69 -5.42 18.84
N GLY A 25 7.49 -5.85 17.59
CA GLY A 25 8.47 -6.60 16.80
C GLY A 25 8.32 -8.12 16.84
N MET A 26 7.13 -8.64 17.15
CA MET A 26 6.85 -10.09 17.08
C MET A 26 7.01 -10.62 15.64
N MET A 27 6.70 -9.79 14.65
CA MET A 27 6.92 -10.03 13.22
C MET A 27 7.24 -8.72 12.51
N ASP A 28 7.87 -8.80 11.32
CA ASP A 28 8.15 -7.64 10.46
C ASP A 28 6.93 -7.29 9.60
N ALA A 29 5.87 -6.82 10.27
CA ALA A 29 4.59 -6.55 9.64
C ALA A 29 4.65 -5.42 8.59
N GLU A 30 5.56 -4.46 8.75
CA GLU A 30 5.74 -3.35 7.80
C GLU A 30 6.28 -3.86 6.45
N THR A 31 7.33 -4.69 6.48
CA THR A 31 7.88 -5.30 5.26
C THR A 31 6.87 -6.22 4.59
N ILE A 32 6.20 -7.09 5.37
CA ILE A 32 5.18 -8.01 4.83
C ILE A 32 4.02 -7.22 4.20
N ALA A 33 3.56 -6.14 4.84
CA ALA A 33 2.50 -5.29 4.32
C ALA A 33 2.89 -4.64 2.98
N HIS A 34 4.13 -4.14 2.89
CA HIS A 34 4.66 -3.57 1.65
C HIS A 34 4.71 -4.61 0.52
N ASP A 35 5.19 -5.82 0.80
CA ASP A 35 5.28 -6.89 -0.18
C ASP A 35 3.90 -7.37 -0.64
N CYS A 36 2.93 -7.51 0.27
CA CYS A 36 1.55 -7.84 -0.06
C CYS A 36 0.91 -6.78 -0.97
N LEU A 37 1.14 -5.48 -0.67
CA LEU A 37 0.58 -4.40 -1.47
C LEU A 37 1.26 -4.30 -2.84
N ALA A 38 2.58 -4.48 -2.91
CA ALA A 38 3.32 -4.51 -4.17
C ALA A 38 2.80 -5.64 -5.09
N ALA A 39 2.64 -6.84 -4.56
CA ALA A 39 2.10 -7.97 -5.32
C ALA A 39 0.65 -7.72 -5.79
N ALA A 40 -0.19 -7.15 -4.92
CA ALA A 40 -1.58 -6.86 -5.29
C ALA A 40 -1.70 -5.78 -6.39
N ILE A 41 -0.81 -4.78 -6.40
CA ILE A 41 -0.77 -3.75 -7.46
C ILE A 41 -0.35 -4.34 -8.81
N GLU A 42 0.51 -5.36 -8.83
CA GLU A 42 0.88 -6.04 -10.08
C GLU A 42 -0.27 -6.87 -10.69
N ASP A 43 -1.14 -7.43 -9.82
CA ASP A 43 -2.22 -8.32 -10.25
C ASP A 43 -3.55 -7.59 -10.52
N GLU A 44 -3.80 -6.46 -9.86
CA GLU A 44 -5.07 -5.73 -9.89
C GLU A 44 -4.94 -4.39 -10.63
N THR A 45 -5.94 -4.05 -11.43
CA THR A 45 -5.96 -2.78 -12.18
C THR A 45 -6.58 -1.63 -11.38
N ASP A 46 -7.35 -1.96 -10.32
CA ASP A 46 -8.03 -1.00 -9.46
C ASP A 46 -7.37 -0.93 -8.07
N ILE A 47 -7.01 0.28 -7.66
CA ILE A 47 -6.29 0.52 -6.41
C ILE A 47 -7.09 0.09 -5.16
N GLU A 48 -8.42 0.30 -5.16
CA GLU A 48 -9.24 -0.08 -4.01
C GLU A 48 -9.28 -1.61 -3.88
N THR A 49 -9.34 -2.33 -5.00
CA THR A 49 -9.28 -3.78 -5.05
C THR A 49 -7.89 -4.29 -4.63
N ALA A 50 -6.81 -3.66 -5.09
CA ALA A 50 -5.45 -4.01 -4.69
C ALA A 50 -5.25 -3.84 -3.17
N ILE A 51 -5.70 -2.73 -2.58
CA ILE A 51 -5.66 -2.50 -1.13
C ILE A 51 -6.44 -3.59 -0.38
N ALA A 52 -7.62 -3.96 -0.85
CA ALA A 52 -8.43 -4.99 -0.21
C ALA A 52 -7.75 -6.36 -0.29
N SER A 53 -7.23 -6.74 -1.46
CA SER A 53 -6.49 -7.99 -1.68
C SER A 53 -5.23 -8.07 -0.82
N ALA A 54 -4.45 -6.98 -0.77
CA ALA A 54 -3.27 -6.88 0.08
C ALA A 54 -3.60 -7.02 1.58
N THR A 55 -4.70 -6.37 2.00
CA THR A 55 -5.16 -6.46 3.40
C THR A 55 -5.55 -7.89 3.76
N ASP A 56 -6.26 -8.60 2.89
CA ASP A 56 -6.65 -9.99 3.13
C ASP A 56 -5.42 -10.92 3.13
N ALA A 57 -4.48 -10.72 2.21
CA ALA A 57 -3.24 -11.50 2.16
C ALA A 57 -2.37 -11.28 3.42
N LEU A 58 -2.22 -10.03 3.88
CA LEU A 58 -1.49 -9.70 5.10
C LEU A 58 -2.17 -10.30 6.34
N ALA A 59 -3.49 -10.22 6.42
CA ALA A 59 -4.26 -10.80 7.53
C ALA A 59 -4.07 -12.33 7.61
N GLU A 60 -4.13 -13.02 6.47
CA GLU A 60 -3.89 -14.46 6.38
C GLU A 60 -2.45 -14.82 6.78
N GLN A 61 -1.45 -14.06 6.31
CA GLN A 61 -0.06 -14.26 6.69
C GLN A 61 0.16 -14.09 8.19
N MET A 62 -0.38 -13.03 8.80
CA MET A 62 -0.29 -12.78 10.24
C MET A 62 -0.93 -13.91 11.06
N GLU A 63 -2.10 -14.40 10.63
CA GLU A 63 -2.79 -15.51 11.28
C GLU A 63 -1.96 -16.80 11.20
N ASN A 64 -1.41 -17.11 10.03
CA ASN A 64 -0.59 -18.30 9.82
C ASN A 64 0.69 -18.26 10.66
N ASP A 65 1.42 -17.16 10.64
CA ASP A 65 2.66 -16.99 11.41
C ASP A 65 2.42 -17.12 12.92
N CYS A 66 1.29 -16.58 13.41
CA CYS A 66 0.91 -16.72 14.83
C CYS A 66 0.49 -18.15 15.18
N ASN A 67 -0.19 -18.85 14.29
CA ASN A 67 -0.57 -20.25 14.49
C ASN A 67 0.67 -21.15 14.50
N ASP A 68 1.63 -20.95 13.59
CA ASP A 68 2.89 -21.69 13.54
C ASP A 68 3.72 -21.48 14.83
N LEU A 69 3.83 -20.23 15.29
CA LEU A 69 4.48 -19.90 16.55
C LEU A 69 3.79 -20.55 17.76
N CYS A 70 2.46 -20.63 17.73
CA CYS A 70 1.67 -21.29 18.76
C CYS A 70 1.95 -22.81 18.77
N GLU A 71 1.98 -23.46 17.61
CA GLU A 71 2.29 -24.89 17.49
C GLU A 71 3.69 -25.24 18.00
N GLU A 72 4.69 -24.40 17.67
CA GLU A 72 6.06 -24.57 18.17
C GLU A 72 6.14 -24.42 19.69
N THR A 73 5.39 -23.48 20.26
CA THR A 73 5.45 -23.16 21.71
C THR A 73 4.60 -24.10 22.55
N CYS A 74 3.43 -24.52 22.04
CA CYS A 74 2.44 -25.33 22.74
C CYS A 74 2.41 -26.76 22.19
N GLN A 75 3.47 -27.54 22.36
CA GLN A 75 3.60 -28.91 21.84
C GLN A 75 2.63 -29.94 22.46
N GLN A 76 1.79 -29.58 23.41
CA GLN A 76 0.89 -30.52 24.10
C GLN A 76 -0.56 -30.09 23.98
N SER A 77 -1.43 -31.03 23.60
CA SER A 77 -2.86 -30.91 23.74
C SER A 77 -3.26 -30.76 25.21
N GLY A 78 -4.15 -29.83 25.53
CA GLY A 78 -4.63 -29.62 26.89
C GLY A 78 -5.26 -28.25 27.07
N LEU A 79 -5.65 -27.96 28.32
CA LEU A 79 -6.37 -26.74 28.69
C LEU A 79 -5.70 -25.46 28.16
N PHE A 80 -4.36 -25.36 28.22
CA PHE A 80 -3.66 -24.15 27.78
C PHE A 80 -3.68 -23.99 26.25
N ALA A 81 -3.55 -25.09 25.51
CA ALA A 81 -3.71 -25.07 24.06
C ALA A 81 -5.13 -24.66 23.64
N ASP A 82 -6.16 -25.22 24.32
CA ASP A 82 -7.55 -24.87 24.05
C ASP A 82 -7.85 -23.40 24.35
N LEU A 83 -7.31 -22.86 25.46
CA LEU A 83 -7.46 -21.45 25.82
C LEU A 83 -6.76 -20.52 24.83
N LEU A 84 -5.55 -20.89 24.38
CA LEU A 84 -4.79 -20.11 23.41
C LEU A 84 -5.48 -20.13 22.05
N ASN A 85 -5.90 -21.29 21.55
CA ASN A 85 -6.66 -21.40 20.31
C ASN A 85 -7.98 -20.61 20.36
N SER A 86 -8.67 -20.64 21.52
CA SER A 86 -9.88 -19.83 21.73
C SER A 86 -9.59 -18.33 21.72
N ALA A 87 -8.41 -17.88 22.15
CA ALA A 87 -8.03 -16.48 22.08
C ALA A 87 -7.65 -16.09 20.66
N LEU A 88 -6.83 -16.89 19.97
CA LEU A 88 -6.41 -16.63 18.58
C LEU A 88 -7.60 -16.54 17.62
N SER A 89 -8.62 -17.39 17.80
CA SER A 89 -9.84 -17.40 16.97
C SER A 89 -10.71 -16.13 17.10
N LYS A 90 -10.43 -15.26 18.08
CA LYS A 90 -11.16 -14.00 18.28
C LYS A 90 -10.43 -12.80 17.73
N ILE A 91 -9.16 -12.96 17.34
CA ILE A 91 -8.38 -11.87 16.77
C ILE A 91 -8.95 -11.49 15.40
N ASN A 92 -9.22 -10.21 15.22
CA ASN A 92 -9.58 -9.65 13.92
C ASN A 92 -8.29 -9.27 13.17
N TRP A 93 -7.66 -10.25 12.53
CA TRP A 93 -6.42 -10.08 11.80
C TRP A 93 -6.52 -9.02 10.71
N ARG A 94 -7.69 -8.94 10.04
CA ARG A 94 -7.95 -7.94 9.02
C ARG A 94 -7.87 -6.51 9.57
N GLU A 95 -8.39 -6.26 10.77
CA GLU A 95 -8.33 -4.94 11.42
C GLU A 95 -6.88 -4.52 11.71
N ILE A 96 -6.02 -5.48 12.10
CA ILE A 96 -4.59 -5.23 12.30
C ILE A 96 -3.92 -4.96 10.95
N ALA A 97 -4.15 -5.79 9.95
CA ALA A 97 -3.59 -5.64 8.61
C ALA A 97 -3.96 -4.29 7.97
N GLU A 98 -5.22 -3.85 8.12
CA GLU A 98 -5.68 -2.54 7.64
C GLU A 98 -4.87 -1.37 8.19
N CYS A 99 -4.39 -1.45 9.44
CA CYS A 99 -3.57 -0.39 10.04
C CYS A 99 -2.23 -0.27 9.30
N TYR A 100 -1.57 -1.41 9.00
CA TYR A 100 -0.28 -1.40 8.31
C TYR A 100 -0.39 -0.99 6.84
N ILE A 101 -1.38 -1.51 6.12
CA ILE A 101 -1.61 -1.17 4.70
C ILE A 101 -1.92 0.33 4.53
N LYS A 102 -2.70 0.93 5.42
CA LYS A 102 -3.05 2.37 5.38
C LYS A 102 -1.87 3.31 5.61
N GLU A 103 -0.80 2.85 6.25
CA GLU A 103 0.40 3.65 6.49
C GLU A 103 1.33 3.71 5.28
N ILE A 104 1.18 2.79 4.32
CA ILE A 104 2.01 2.75 3.12
C ILE A 104 1.56 3.86 2.15
N PRO A 105 2.45 4.78 1.75
CA PRO A 105 2.11 5.80 0.78
C PRO A 105 1.94 5.17 -0.61
N ILE A 106 0.89 5.54 -1.32
CA ILE A 106 0.61 5.08 -2.68
C ILE A 106 0.61 6.31 -3.59
N TYR A 107 1.29 6.22 -4.72
CA TYR A 107 1.38 7.25 -5.73
C TYR A 107 0.79 6.77 -7.04
N SER A 108 0.00 7.62 -7.69
CA SER A 108 -0.52 7.38 -9.03
C SER A 108 0.04 8.44 -9.97
N THR A 109 0.51 8.04 -11.13
CA THR A 109 1.01 8.96 -12.16
C THR A 109 0.33 8.75 -13.49
N GLY A 110 0.09 9.82 -14.20
CA GLY A 110 -0.54 9.78 -15.51
C GLY A 110 -0.47 11.13 -16.23
N TYR A 111 -1.12 11.17 -17.38
CA TYR A 111 -1.28 12.40 -18.16
C TYR A 111 -2.62 12.41 -18.90
N ASN A 112 -3.12 13.61 -19.19
CA ASN A 112 -4.33 13.80 -19.99
C ASN A 112 -4.34 15.17 -20.66
N MET A 113 -5.13 15.33 -21.72
CA MET A 113 -5.48 16.65 -22.22
C MET A 113 -6.44 17.34 -21.26
N PRO A 114 -6.32 18.67 -21.03
CA PRO A 114 -7.23 19.41 -20.18
C PRO A 114 -8.70 19.24 -20.62
N GLY A 115 -9.54 18.77 -19.69
CA GLY A 115 -10.96 18.52 -19.92
C GLY A 115 -11.30 17.15 -20.51
N TYR A 116 -10.32 16.27 -20.71
CA TYR A 116 -10.50 14.88 -21.13
C TYR A 116 -10.06 13.94 -20.01
N MET A 117 -10.66 12.75 -19.98
CA MET A 117 -10.18 11.65 -19.13
C MET A 117 -8.83 11.17 -19.65
N PRO A 118 -7.98 10.60 -18.76
CA PRO A 118 -6.75 9.93 -19.20
C PRO A 118 -7.05 8.85 -20.26
N ASP A 119 -6.22 8.79 -21.31
CA ASP A 119 -6.37 7.79 -22.37
C ASP A 119 -5.92 6.39 -21.90
N ASN A 120 -5.05 6.33 -20.87
CA ASN A 120 -4.52 5.10 -20.28
C ASN A 120 -4.83 5.09 -18.78
N GLU A 121 -4.87 3.89 -18.22
CA GLU A 121 -4.93 3.71 -16.78
C GLU A 121 -3.67 4.31 -16.14
N PRO A 122 -3.81 5.07 -15.03
CA PRO A 122 -2.66 5.62 -14.31
C PRO A 122 -1.75 4.50 -13.79
N ALA A 123 -0.43 4.69 -13.88
CA ALA A 123 0.53 3.80 -13.26
C ALA A 123 0.60 4.05 -11.75
N ILE A 124 0.72 2.99 -10.95
CA ILE A 124 0.70 3.03 -9.49
C ILE A 124 2.07 2.64 -8.95
N PHE A 125 2.54 3.34 -7.94
CA PHE A 125 3.85 3.15 -7.30
C PHE A 125 3.74 3.26 -5.79
N LEU A 126 4.56 2.50 -5.08
CA LEU A 126 4.75 2.60 -3.62
C LEU A 126 5.92 3.53 -3.25
N ASP A 127 6.79 3.84 -4.21
CA ASP A 127 7.89 4.79 -4.04
C ASP A 127 7.65 6.05 -4.88
N HIS A 128 7.87 7.21 -4.25
CA HIS A 128 7.71 8.51 -4.92
C HIS A 128 8.75 8.73 -6.01
N VAL A 129 9.98 8.21 -5.84
CA VAL A 129 11.06 8.39 -6.84
C VAL A 129 10.71 7.63 -8.11
N ASP A 130 10.16 6.42 -7.99
CA ASP A 130 9.73 5.62 -9.13
C ASP A 130 8.57 6.30 -9.88
N ALA A 131 7.60 6.87 -9.15
CA ALA A 131 6.52 7.65 -9.74
C ALA A 131 7.03 8.88 -10.50
N VAL A 132 8.02 9.60 -9.95
CA VAL A 132 8.65 10.76 -10.60
C VAL A 132 9.43 10.34 -11.85
N SER A 133 10.18 9.25 -11.78
CA SER A 133 10.94 8.72 -12.91
C SER A 133 10.01 8.29 -14.04
N CYS A 134 8.92 7.60 -13.73
CA CYS A 134 7.91 7.23 -14.71
C CYS A 134 7.26 8.45 -15.37
N LEU A 135 6.92 9.50 -14.60
CA LEU A 135 6.36 10.74 -15.14
C LEU A 135 7.34 11.43 -16.09
N ALA A 136 8.62 11.54 -15.70
CA ALA A 136 9.67 12.13 -16.50
C ALA A 136 9.89 11.37 -17.81
N GLU A 137 9.87 10.04 -17.75
CA GLU A 137 9.97 9.17 -18.92
C GLU A 137 8.77 9.30 -19.86
N ASN A 138 7.56 9.37 -19.33
CA ASN A 138 6.34 9.62 -20.11
C ASN A 138 6.42 10.95 -20.88
N ILE A 139 6.94 12.02 -20.25
CA ILE A 139 7.15 13.32 -20.92
C ILE A 139 8.16 13.17 -22.06
N LYS A 140 9.30 12.53 -21.82
CA LYS A 140 10.36 12.32 -22.86
C LYS A 140 9.79 11.52 -24.04
N ASN A 141 9.18 10.38 -23.77
CA ASN A 141 8.68 9.46 -24.79
C ASN A 141 7.55 10.06 -25.64
N MET A 142 6.66 10.85 -25.04
CA MET A 142 5.54 11.48 -25.75
C MET A 142 6.00 12.49 -26.80
N PHE A 143 7.15 13.15 -26.62
CA PHE A 143 7.64 14.21 -27.47
C PHE A 143 8.94 13.87 -28.20
N GLU A 144 9.45 12.61 -28.10
CA GLU A 144 10.73 12.17 -28.70
C GLU A 144 10.86 12.51 -30.18
N ASP A 145 9.80 12.29 -30.96
CA ASP A 145 9.79 12.51 -32.43
C ASP A 145 9.20 13.87 -32.84
N THR A 146 9.15 14.83 -31.90
CA THR A 146 8.57 16.16 -32.17
C THR A 146 9.64 17.27 -32.15
N ASP A 147 9.26 18.46 -32.60
CA ASP A 147 10.08 19.67 -32.50
C ASP A 147 10.24 20.17 -31.05
N GLN A 148 9.50 19.58 -30.10
CA GLN A 148 9.54 19.89 -28.66
C GLN A 148 10.41 18.92 -27.87
N ALA A 149 11.09 17.96 -28.47
CA ALA A 149 11.87 16.92 -27.77
C ALA A 149 12.91 17.49 -26.79
N GLU A 150 13.69 18.49 -27.21
CA GLU A 150 14.71 19.13 -26.34
C GLU A 150 14.08 19.86 -25.13
N GLU A 151 12.91 20.47 -25.31
CA GLU A 151 12.19 21.16 -24.20
C GLU A 151 11.54 20.14 -23.26
N ALA A 152 11.05 19.02 -23.77
CA ALA A 152 10.51 17.91 -23.00
C ALA A 152 11.59 17.27 -22.11
N GLU A 153 12.78 17.03 -22.67
CA GLU A 153 13.92 16.51 -21.91
C GLU A 153 14.33 17.43 -20.76
N LYS A 154 14.43 18.73 -21.01
CA LYS A 154 14.73 19.72 -19.96
C LYS A 154 13.68 19.77 -18.85
N LEU A 155 12.39 19.66 -19.22
CA LEU A 155 11.30 19.63 -18.24
C LEU A 155 11.36 18.34 -17.40
N ALA A 156 11.61 17.20 -18.02
CA ALA A 156 11.74 15.93 -17.32
C ALA A 156 12.90 15.96 -16.30
N GLU A 157 14.09 16.44 -16.72
CA GLU A 157 15.24 16.64 -15.82
C GLU A 157 14.94 17.62 -14.67
N GLN A 158 14.16 18.68 -14.96
CA GLN A 158 13.73 19.62 -13.93
C GLN A 158 12.82 18.95 -12.93
N ILE A 159 11.85 18.16 -13.36
CA ILE A 159 10.92 17.40 -12.51
C ILE A 159 11.71 16.46 -11.59
N GLU A 160 12.62 15.63 -12.15
CA GLU A 160 13.46 14.71 -11.39
C GLU A 160 14.29 15.41 -10.31
N ARG A 161 14.81 16.61 -10.60
CA ARG A 161 15.65 17.39 -9.70
C ARG A 161 14.87 18.12 -8.61
N GLU A 162 13.68 18.63 -8.93
CA GLU A 162 12.92 19.55 -8.07
C GLU A 162 11.75 18.89 -7.33
N ALA A 163 11.36 17.65 -7.71
CA ALA A 163 10.30 16.90 -7.03
C ALA A 163 10.64 16.70 -5.56
N GLN A 164 9.70 17.11 -4.70
CA GLN A 164 9.85 16.95 -3.26
C GLN A 164 9.27 15.60 -2.84
N PRO A 165 10.00 14.79 -2.07
CA PRO A 165 9.54 13.47 -1.64
C PRO A 165 8.15 13.51 -1.00
N GLY A 166 7.26 12.66 -1.48
CA GLY A 166 5.92 12.49 -0.93
C GLY A 166 4.92 13.60 -1.27
N GLN A 167 5.28 14.56 -2.11
CA GLN A 167 4.38 15.64 -2.53
C GLN A 167 3.74 15.35 -3.89
N PRO A 168 2.45 15.68 -4.08
CA PRO A 168 1.84 15.64 -5.40
C PRO A 168 2.53 16.63 -6.33
N LEU A 169 2.55 16.31 -7.63
CA LEU A 169 3.19 17.12 -8.65
C LEU A 169 2.25 17.28 -9.85
N GLN A 170 2.29 18.44 -10.48
CA GLN A 170 1.61 18.68 -11.75
C GLN A 170 2.49 19.53 -12.66
N ALA A 171 2.62 19.09 -13.91
CA ALA A 171 3.30 19.82 -14.97
C ALA A 171 2.40 19.96 -16.20
N ASN A 172 2.50 21.10 -16.90
CA ASN A 172 1.77 21.33 -18.15
C ASN A 172 2.77 21.47 -19.29
N PHE A 173 2.67 20.64 -20.31
CA PHE A 173 3.56 20.68 -21.45
C PHE A 173 2.89 20.14 -22.71
N GLY A 174 3.15 20.76 -23.88
CA GLY A 174 2.67 20.29 -25.19
C GLY A 174 1.14 20.16 -25.31
N GLY A 175 0.36 20.85 -24.46
CA GLY A 175 -1.10 20.74 -24.40
C GLY A 175 -1.62 19.63 -23.50
N TYR A 176 -0.74 18.95 -22.79
CA TYR A 176 -1.07 17.90 -21.81
C TYR A 176 -0.83 18.38 -20.39
N VAL A 177 -1.54 17.74 -19.43
CA VAL A 177 -1.29 17.83 -18.00
C VAL A 177 -0.71 16.50 -17.55
N PHE A 178 0.50 16.54 -16.98
CA PHE A 178 1.18 15.41 -16.37
C PHE A 178 1.06 15.56 -14.84
N TRP A 179 0.79 14.48 -14.12
CA TRP A 179 0.53 14.58 -12.70
C TRP A 179 1.01 13.35 -11.92
N ILE A 180 1.31 13.59 -10.65
CA ILE A 180 1.47 12.59 -9.60
C ILE A 180 0.50 12.95 -8.48
N GLU A 181 -0.35 12.02 -8.08
CA GLU A 181 -1.24 12.11 -6.94
C GLU A 181 -0.80 11.14 -5.86
N LYS A 182 -1.03 11.52 -4.60
CA LYS A 182 -0.82 10.66 -3.43
C LYS A 182 -2.17 10.27 -2.87
N PHE A 183 -2.39 8.98 -2.62
CA PHE A 183 -3.55 8.40 -1.97
C PHE A 183 -3.35 8.24 -0.46
#